data_c2c2b14d75879ea0d9bb1bf459338f29
#
_entry.id   c2c2b14d75879ea0d9bb1bf459338f29
#
_cell.length_a   1.000
_cell.length_b   1.000
_cell.length_c   1.000
_cell.angle_alpha   90.00
_cell.angle_beta   90.00
_cell.angle_gamma   90.00
#
_symmetry.space_group_name_H-M   'P 1'
#
loop_
_entity.id
_entity.type
_entity.pdbx_description
1 polymer ?
#
loop_
_entity_poly.entity_id
_entity_poly.type
_entity_poly.pdbx_seq_one_letter_code
_entity_poly.pdbx_strand_id
1 'polypeptide(L)'
;MIKIGNILIDPNEIVSIHRELKTPNDERHRGFIVIQVIYKNGVVKNFTTVELGVQSCEEFIDAFQKESEKKSERELLRIMAAIKSMNNG
;
A
#
# COMPACT_ATOMS: atom_id res chain seq x y z
N MET A 1 1.48 2.68 11.74
CA MET A 1 0.39 3.47 11.10
C MET A 1 0.92 4.25 9.92
N ILE A 2 0.19 4.20 8.83
CA ILE A 2 0.49 4.97 7.63
C ILE A 2 -0.54 6.09 7.51
N LYS A 3 -0.09 7.28 7.17
CA LYS A 3 -0.96 8.44 7.02
C LYS A 3 -1.27 8.70 5.55
N ILE A 4 -2.54 8.89 5.21
CA ILE A 4 -2.98 9.39 3.92
C ILE A 4 -3.88 10.61 4.16
N GLY A 5 -3.39 11.79 3.79
CA GLY A 5 -4.08 13.04 4.16
C GLY A 5 -4.19 13.15 5.68
N ASN A 6 -5.41 13.23 6.20
CA ASN A 6 -5.68 13.29 7.64
C ASN A 6 -6.11 11.92 8.21
N ILE A 7 -6.05 10.87 7.40
CA ILE A 7 -6.51 9.54 7.78
C ILE A 7 -5.32 8.67 8.15
N LEU A 8 -5.43 7.96 9.28
CA LEU A 8 -4.44 6.97 9.72
C LEU A 8 -4.92 5.58 9.35
N ILE A 9 -4.06 4.80 8.73
CA ILE A 9 -4.36 3.44 8.28
C ILE A 9 -3.32 2.48 8.88
N ASP A 10 -3.81 1.37 9.46
CA ASP A 10 -2.94 0.31 9.92
C ASP A 10 -2.58 -0.60 8.73
N PRO A 11 -1.30 -0.67 8.32
CA PRO A 11 -0.92 -1.51 7.18
C PRO A 11 -1.17 -2.99 7.41
N ASN A 12 -1.25 -3.45 8.65
CA ASN A 12 -1.55 -4.85 8.97
C ASN A 12 -3.00 -5.22 8.66
N GLU A 13 -3.90 -4.26 8.56
CA GLU A 13 -5.30 -4.47 8.22
C GLU A 13 -5.57 -4.46 6.72
N ILE A 14 -4.56 -4.18 5.91
CA ILE A 14 -4.68 -4.08 4.45
C ILE A 14 -4.31 -5.39 3.79
N VAL A 15 -5.20 -5.90 2.92
CA VAL A 15 -4.93 -7.07 2.08
C VAL A 15 -4.19 -6.65 0.81
N SER A 16 -4.68 -5.60 0.16
CA SER A 16 -4.08 -5.14 -1.10
C SER A 16 -4.43 -3.68 -1.37
N ILE A 17 -3.58 -3.06 -2.18
CA ILE A 17 -3.79 -1.70 -2.68
C ILE A 17 -3.70 -1.75 -4.21
N HIS A 18 -4.71 -1.22 -4.88
CA HIS A 18 -4.75 -1.10 -6.33
C HIS A 18 -4.72 0.36 -6.73
N ARG A 19 -3.98 0.65 -7.78
CA ARG A 19 -3.86 2.01 -8.32
C ARG A 19 -4.34 1.99 -9.76
N GLU A 20 -5.26 2.89 -10.08
CA GLU A 20 -5.81 3.00 -11.42
C GLU A 20 -5.79 4.45 -11.88
N LEU A 21 -5.27 4.68 -13.08
CA LEU A 21 -5.31 5.98 -13.72
C LEU A 21 -6.65 6.15 -14.41
N LYS A 22 -7.38 7.18 -14.04
CA LYS A 22 -8.63 7.57 -14.70
C LYS A 22 -8.36 8.76 -15.61
N THR A 23 -8.64 8.59 -16.89
CA THR A 23 -8.53 9.66 -17.88
C THR A 23 -9.93 10.06 -18.31
N PRO A 24 -10.39 11.28 -17.99
CA PRO A 24 -11.68 11.72 -18.45
C PRO A 24 -11.67 11.90 -19.98
N ASN A 25 -12.82 11.65 -20.60
CA ASN A 25 -12.99 11.80 -22.05
C ASN A 25 -13.00 13.26 -22.52
N ASP A 26 -12.89 14.19 -21.59
CA ASP A 26 -12.89 15.62 -21.86
C ASP A 26 -11.45 16.14 -21.83
N GLU A 27 -10.99 16.73 -22.94
CA GLU A 27 -9.65 17.31 -23.07
C GLU A 27 -9.36 18.45 -22.08
N ARG A 28 -10.39 19.02 -21.47
CA ARG A 28 -10.28 20.11 -20.49
C ARG A 28 -9.88 19.62 -19.09
N HIS A 29 -10.01 18.32 -18.81
CA HIS A 29 -9.74 17.77 -17.50
C HIS A 29 -8.50 16.89 -17.55
N ARG A 30 -7.62 17.05 -16.55
CA ARG A 30 -6.47 16.19 -16.37
C ARG A 30 -6.91 14.85 -15.76
N GLY A 31 -6.19 13.80 -16.11
CA GLY A 31 -6.39 12.51 -15.48
C GLY A 31 -6.11 12.56 -13.98
N PHE A 32 -6.67 11.63 -13.24
CA PHE A 32 -6.42 11.48 -11.82
C PHE A 32 -6.21 10.01 -11.47
N ILE A 33 -5.59 9.76 -10.32
CA ILE A 33 -5.32 8.42 -9.86
C ILE A 33 -6.30 8.07 -8.74
N VAL A 34 -6.93 6.89 -8.84
CA VAL A 34 -7.74 6.31 -7.78
C VAL A 34 -6.90 5.23 -7.09
N ILE A 35 -6.83 5.31 -5.76
CA ILE A 35 -6.19 4.30 -4.94
C ILE A 35 -7.29 3.52 -4.24
N GLN A 36 -7.39 2.23 -4.54
CA GLN A 36 -8.34 1.35 -3.89
C GLN A 36 -7.63 0.55 -2.81
N VAL A 37 -8.08 0.69 -1.58
CA VAL A 37 -7.53 -0.02 -0.43
C VAL A 37 -8.52 -1.09 0.01
N ILE A 38 -8.10 -2.34 -0.01
CA ILE A 38 -8.91 -3.48 0.40
C ILE A 38 -8.43 -3.97 1.76
N TYR A 39 -9.33 -3.98 2.73
CA TYR A 39 -9.06 -4.38 4.10
C TYR A 39 -9.38 -5.85 4.33
N LYS A 40 -8.77 -6.44 5.35
CA LYS A 40 -8.98 -7.85 5.74
C LYS A 40 -10.43 -8.17 6.08
N ASN A 41 -11.18 -7.19 6.59
CA ASN A 41 -12.60 -7.37 6.93
C ASN A 41 -13.52 -7.27 5.71
N GLY A 42 -12.97 -7.13 4.49
CA GLY A 42 -13.75 -7.01 3.27
C GLY A 42 -14.16 -5.58 2.91
N VAL A 43 -13.85 -4.61 3.76
CA VAL A 43 -14.13 -3.19 3.46
C VAL A 43 -13.19 -2.71 2.37
N VAL A 44 -13.74 -1.94 1.44
CA VAL A 44 -12.99 -1.31 0.35
C VAL A 44 -13.15 0.19 0.47
N LYS A 45 -12.03 0.91 0.48
CA LYS A 45 -12.02 2.37 0.47
C LYS A 45 -11.29 2.88 -0.76
N ASN A 46 -11.83 3.94 -1.37
CA ASN A 46 -11.23 4.58 -2.53
C ASN A 46 -10.76 5.98 -2.16
N PHE A 47 -9.54 6.30 -2.52
CA PHE A 47 -8.96 7.63 -2.36
C PHE A 47 -8.52 8.13 -3.72
N THR A 48 -8.66 9.44 -3.96
CA THR A 48 -8.28 10.03 -5.24
C THR A 48 -7.23 11.11 -5.05
N THR A 49 -6.41 11.33 -6.09
CA THR A 49 -5.45 12.44 -6.09
C THR A 49 -6.16 13.79 -6.14
N VAL A 50 -7.40 13.83 -6.62
CA VAL A 50 -8.21 15.06 -6.63
C VAL A 50 -8.57 15.48 -5.20
N GLU A 51 -8.93 14.53 -4.33
CA GLU A 51 -9.33 14.81 -2.96
C GLU A 51 -8.14 15.07 -2.03
N LEU A 52 -7.07 14.29 -2.18
CA LEU A 52 -5.97 14.26 -1.21
C LEU A 52 -4.69 14.91 -1.73
N GLY A 53 -4.60 15.14 -3.04
CA GLY A 53 -3.38 15.61 -3.69
C GLY A 53 -2.45 14.46 -4.09
N VAL A 54 -1.65 14.71 -5.13
CA VAL A 54 -0.73 13.72 -5.70
C VAL A 54 0.34 13.33 -4.67
N GLN A 55 0.88 14.30 -3.97
CA GLN A 55 1.96 14.09 -3.01
C GLN A 55 1.53 13.19 -1.86
N SER A 56 0.35 13.41 -1.28
CA SER A 56 -0.18 12.58 -0.19
C SER A 56 -0.39 11.14 -0.62
N CYS A 57 -0.88 10.94 -1.84
CA CYS A 57 -1.10 9.60 -2.39
C CYS A 57 0.22 8.87 -2.64
N GLU A 58 1.23 9.56 -3.18
CA GLU A 58 2.55 8.97 -3.41
C GLU A 58 3.24 8.61 -2.11
N GLU A 59 3.19 9.48 -1.11
CA GLU A 59 3.75 9.22 0.22
C GLU A 59 3.09 8.00 0.88
N PHE A 60 1.78 7.84 0.73
CA PHE A 60 1.07 6.69 1.24
C PHE A 60 1.52 5.40 0.57
N ILE A 61 1.60 5.38 -0.75
CA ILE A 61 2.02 4.20 -1.50
C ILE A 61 3.46 3.82 -1.12
N ASP A 62 4.36 4.78 -1.05
CA ASP A 62 5.75 4.54 -0.66
C ASP A 62 5.85 3.99 0.76
N ALA A 63 5.10 4.54 1.70
CA ALA A 63 5.09 4.07 3.08
C ALA A 63 4.56 2.64 3.18
N PHE A 64 3.51 2.31 2.43
CA PHE A 64 2.97 0.95 2.38
C PHE A 64 3.97 -0.04 1.79
N GLN A 65 4.65 0.33 0.71
CA GLN A 65 5.67 -0.51 0.08
C GLN A 65 6.83 -0.78 1.03
N LYS A 66 7.29 0.22 1.76
CA LYS A 66 8.37 0.07 2.76
C LYS A 66 7.97 -0.88 3.88
N GLU A 67 6.75 -0.79 4.38
CA GLU A 67 6.26 -1.71 5.41
C GLU A 67 6.15 -3.15 4.88
N SER A 68 5.70 -3.31 3.65
CA SER A 68 5.61 -4.61 2.99
C SER A 68 6.99 -5.23 2.78
N GLU A 69 7.98 -4.45 2.37
CA GLU A 69 9.37 -4.89 2.21
C GLU A 69 9.98 -5.33 3.54
N LYS A 70 9.76 -4.58 4.61
CA LYS A 70 10.23 -4.95 5.95
C LYS A 70 9.65 -6.29 6.41
N LYS A 71 8.37 -6.53 6.17
CA LYS A 71 7.73 -7.81 6.46
C LYS A 71 8.37 -8.95 5.70
N SER A 72 8.59 -8.77 4.39
CA SER A 72 9.21 -9.77 3.53
C SER A 72 10.63 -10.11 3.98
N GLU A 73 11.42 -9.11 4.33
CA GLU A 73 12.77 -9.30 4.86
C GLU A 73 12.76 -10.10 6.17
N ARG A 74 11.87 -9.77 7.09
CA ARG A 74 11.75 -10.51 8.36
C ARG A 74 11.37 -11.97 8.15
N GLU A 75 10.43 -12.23 7.24
CA GLU A 75 10.03 -13.59 6.90
C GLU A 75 11.17 -14.37 6.26
N LEU A 76 11.90 -13.74 5.34
CA LEU A 76 13.06 -14.34 4.69
C LEU A 76 14.15 -14.67 5.71
N LEU A 77 14.44 -13.76 6.64
CA LEU A 77 15.42 -14.00 7.71
C LEU A 77 15.01 -15.16 8.60
N ARG A 78 13.73 -15.31 8.92
CA ARG A 78 13.22 -16.45 9.70
C ARG A 78 13.42 -17.78 8.97
N ILE A 79 13.12 -17.80 7.67
CA ILE A 79 13.28 -18.99 6.83
C ILE A 79 14.76 -19.36 6.75
N MET A 80 15.63 -18.38 6.53
CA MET A 80 17.08 -18.61 6.47
C MET A 80 17.62 -19.12 7.79
N ALA A 81 17.17 -18.58 8.92
CA ALA A 81 17.56 -19.04 10.25
C ALA A 81 17.10 -20.49 10.50
N ALA A 82 15.88 -20.84 10.09
CA ALA A 82 15.35 -22.19 10.22
C ALA A 82 16.17 -23.21 9.40
N ILE A 83 16.49 -22.87 8.16
CA ILE A 83 17.32 -23.73 7.27
C ILE A 83 18.71 -23.94 7.89
N LYS A 84 19.32 -22.86 8.39
CA LYS A 84 20.64 -22.93 9.02
C LYS A 84 20.64 -23.81 10.27
N SER A 85 19.58 -23.73 11.06
CA SER A 85 19.39 -24.58 12.24
C SER A 85 19.23 -26.07 11.87
N MET A 86 18.53 -26.36 10.76
CA MET A 86 18.37 -27.72 10.25
C MET A 86 19.67 -28.31 9.73
N ASN A 87 20.53 -27.50 9.13
CA ASN A 87 21.82 -27.97 8.57
C ASN A 87 22.90 -28.20 9.62
N ASN A 88 22.73 -27.66 10.82
CA ASN A 88 23.68 -27.85 11.94
C ASN A 88 23.32 -29.00 12.87
N GLY A 89 22.24 -29.71 12.54
CA GLY A 89 21.79 -30.88 13.33
C GLY A 89 22.35 -32.25 12.87
#